data_80437fc6895fc3a0b811bf7326d68dbf
#
_entry.id   80437fc6895fc3a0b811bf7326d68dbf
#
_cell.length_a   1.000
_cell.length_b   1.000
_cell.length_c   1.000
_cell.angle_alpha   90.00
_cell.angle_beta   90.00
_cell.angle_gamma   90.00
#
_symmetry.space_group_name_H-M   'P 1'
#
loop_
_entity.id
_entity.type
_entity.pdbx_description
1 polymer ?
#
loop_
_entity_poly.entity_id
_entity_poly.type
_entity_poly.pdbx_seq_one_letter_code
_entity_poly.pdbx_strand_id
1 'polypeptide(L)'
;MNKIIIVGHPNSNFDIVEKKFLQYGMEIPSASKRECLTPQDITNIICKAYNVPKISEVTNISGFSPLNVSGVWHGMALDLFLNNLERQFWGWSDPYAIYTLDYWASLDENLTFILVYDHPRSVLEQAANSRESFINNTVEHLIDNWIAYNTALLDFYSNNRKRCLLISSWQVKKNTKNLVEKLQSVLKIPLNICSFQECINTSIYSCSEQSSASPLLIDEEAKQEVMALSGIDIKIGDKCFNDNVAEDYLLKIVLTQYPESQCLYSKLQSEANIPALSGNDKKFNPNIIWASLVQQRLVTIEIISKLHQLYKNSLIDYKANLT
;
A
#
# COMPACT_ATOMS: atom_id res chain seq x y z
N MET A 1 -22.81 -15.38 -9.15
CA MET A 1 -22.03 -14.21 -9.61
C MET A 1 -21.47 -13.53 -8.39
N ASN A 2 -20.14 -13.47 -8.31
CA ASN A 2 -19.44 -12.94 -7.14
C ASN A 2 -18.78 -11.62 -7.50
N LYS A 3 -19.07 -10.58 -6.72
CA LYS A 3 -18.54 -9.24 -6.91
C LYS A 3 -17.75 -8.84 -5.66
N ILE A 4 -16.58 -8.26 -5.87
CA ILE A 4 -15.70 -7.88 -4.77
C ILE A 4 -15.26 -6.42 -4.91
N ILE A 5 -15.32 -5.69 -3.80
CA ILE A 5 -14.63 -4.41 -3.66
C ILE A 5 -13.49 -4.58 -2.66
N ILE A 6 -12.28 -4.22 -3.06
CA ILE A 6 -11.09 -4.25 -2.20
C ILE A 6 -10.82 -2.82 -1.75
N VAL A 7 -10.84 -2.60 -0.44
CA VAL A 7 -10.69 -1.27 0.16
C VAL A 7 -9.62 -1.31 1.24
N GLY A 8 -8.71 -0.37 1.19
CA GLY A 8 -7.64 -0.23 2.17
C GLY A 8 -7.02 1.15 2.09
N HIS A 9 -6.36 1.57 3.16
CA HIS A 9 -5.62 2.83 3.16
C HIS A 9 -4.64 2.87 1.99
N PRO A 10 -4.44 4.01 1.28
CA PRO A 10 -3.54 4.09 0.12
C PRO A 10 -2.16 3.46 0.37
N ASN A 11 -1.65 3.62 1.60
CA ASN A 11 -0.35 3.07 2.01
C ASN A 11 -0.45 1.71 2.72
N SER A 12 -1.51 0.92 2.53
CA SER A 12 -1.68 -0.41 3.16
C SER A 12 -1.30 -1.58 2.24
N ASN A 13 -0.65 -1.33 1.11
CA ASN A 13 -0.32 -2.36 0.11
C ASN A 13 -1.55 -3.13 -0.40
N PHE A 14 -2.72 -2.51 -0.45
CA PHE A 14 -3.96 -3.15 -0.92
C PHE A 14 -3.89 -3.61 -2.37
N ASP A 15 -3.06 -2.97 -3.20
CA ASP A 15 -2.76 -3.35 -4.58
C ASP A 15 -2.18 -4.77 -4.69
N ILE A 16 -1.43 -5.22 -3.70
CA ILE A 16 -0.92 -6.59 -3.64
C ILE A 16 -2.06 -7.59 -3.49
N VAL A 17 -3.07 -7.21 -2.69
CA VAL A 17 -4.27 -8.02 -2.51
C VAL A 17 -5.03 -8.14 -3.82
N GLU A 18 -5.25 -7.03 -4.52
CA GLU A 18 -5.87 -7.01 -5.84
C GLU A 18 -5.13 -7.91 -6.83
N LYS A 19 -3.81 -7.74 -6.97
CA LYS A 19 -2.97 -8.57 -7.85
C LYS A 19 -3.12 -10.07 -7.54
N LYS A 20 -3.25 -10.43 -6.25
CA LYS A 20 -3.49 -11.81 -5.85
C LYS A 20 -4.86 -12.31 -6.27
N PHE A 21 -5.92 -11.52 -6.12
CA PHE A 21 -7.25 -11.89 -6.56
C PHE A 21 -7.33 -12.06 -8.08
N LEU A 22 -6.63 -11.21 -8.84
CA LEU A 22 -6.52 -11.35 -10.30
C LEU A 22 -5.83 -12.68 -10.68
N GLN A 23 -4.79 -13.08 -9.95
CA GLN A 23 -4.13 -14.38 -10.12
C GLN A 23 -5.06 -15.57 -9.80
N TYR A 24 -6.08 -15.38 -8.96
CA TYR A 24 -7.10 -16.38 -8.64
C TYR A 24 -8.31 -16.38 -9.55
N GLY A 25 -8.25 -15.63 -10.64
CA GLY A 25 -9.31 -15.59 -11.64
C GLY A 25 -10.37 -14.50 -11.42
N MET A 26 -10.09 -13.51 -10.55
CA MET A 26 -10.89 -12.30 -10.52
C MET A 26 -10.67 -11.53 -11.82
N GLU A 27 -11.76 -11.12 -12.46
CA GLU A 27 -11.69 -10.27 -13.64
C GLU A 27 -11.85 -8.79 -13.26
N ILE A 28 -11.14 -7.92 -13.96
CA ILE A 28 -11.38 -6.47 -13.86
C ILE A 28 -12.70 -6.17 -14.57
N PRO A 29 -13.62 -5.39 -13.96
CA PRO A 29 -14.88 -5.07 -14.58
C PRO A 29 -14.68 -4.21 -15.84
N SER A 30 -15.48 -4.49 -16.85
CA SER A 30 -15.65 -3.59 -17.99
C SER A 30 -16.34 -2.31 -17.52
N ALA A 31 -15.97 -1.18 -18.09
CA ALA A 31 -16.61 0.10 -17.81
C ALA A 31 -18.12 0.06 -18.15
N SER A 32 -18.90 0.96 -17.59
CA SER A 32 -20.33 1.09 -17.88
C SER A 32 -20.56 1.30 -19.39
N LYS A 33 -21.69 0.79 -19.91
CA LYS A 33 -21.95 0.78 -21.36
C LYS A 33 -22.26 2.17 -21.91
N ARG A 34 -22.99 2.97 -21.15
CA ARG A 34 -23.48 4.28 -21.59
C ARG A 34 -22.44 5.37 -21.55
N GLU A 35 -21.74 5.46 -20.41
CA GLU A 35 -20.85 6.58 -20.11
C GLU A 35 -19.37 6.15 -20.07
N CYS A 36 -19.11 4.87 -20.31
CA CYS A 36 -17.74 4.28 -20.26
C CYS A 36 -17.01 4.54 -18.94
N LEU A 37 -17.76 4.56 -17.82
CA LEU A 37 -17.19 4.81 -16.48
C LEU A 37 -16.72 3.53 -15.84
N THR A 38 -15.49 3.57 -15.33
CA THR A 38 -14.97 2.53 -14.43
C THR A 38 -15.59 2.67 -13.03
N PRO A 39 -15.52 1.64 -12.17
CA PRO A 39 -15.95 1.77 -10.78
C PRO A 39 -15.30 2.93 -10.04
N GLN A 40 -13.98 3.14 -10.25
CA GLN A 40 -13.23 4.24 -9.67
C GLN A 40 -13.71 5.60 -10.19
N ASP A 41 -14.07 5.70 -11.48
CA ASP A 41 -14.66 6.94 -12.03
C ASP A 41 -16.00 7.27 -11.35
N ILE A 42 -16.84 6.28 -11.14
CA ILE A 42 -18.12 6.44 -10.44
C ILE A 42 -17.90 6.94 -9.02
N THR A 43 -17.00 6.28 -8.27
CA THR A 43 -16.63 6.74 -6.92
C THR A 43 -16.09 8.17 -6.93
N ASN A 44 -15.20 8.50 -7.86
CA ASN A 44 -14.62 9.83 -7.99
C ASN A 44 -15.66 10.91 -8.32
N ILE A 45 -16.63 10.61 -9.20
CA ILE A 45 -17.72 11.53 -9.54
C ILE A 45 -18.58 11.80 -8.30
N ILE A 46 -18.95 10.74 -7.57
CA ILE A 46 -19.73 10.86 -6.33
C ILE A 46 -18.93 11.68 -5.30
N CYS A 47 -17.67 11.35 -5.03
CA CYS A 47 -16.82 12.08 -4.10
C CYS A 47 -16.71 13.57 -4.45
N LYS A 48 -16.53 13.90 -5.73
CA LYS A 48 -16.51 15.29 -6.19
C LYS A 48 -17.85 16.00 -5.99
N ALA A 49 -18.97 15.33 -6.30
CA ALA A 49 -20.29 15.91 -6.14
C ALA A 49 -20.64 16.23 -4.67
N TYR A 50 -20.09 15.45 -3.75
CA TYR A 50 -20.29 15.65 -2.31
C TYR A 50 -19.14 16.42 -1.64
N ASN A 51 -18.21 16.98 -2.41
CA ASN A 51 -17.05 17.74 -1.93
C ASN A 51 -16.22 16.99 -0.86
N VAL A 52 -15.99 15.70 -1.10
CA VAL A 52 -15.20 14.84 -0.21
C VAL A 52 -13.74 15.28 -0.20
N PRO A 53 -13.10 15.41 0.97
CA PRO A 53 -11.68 15.75 1.06
C PRO A 53 -10.81 14.62 0.50
N LYS A 54 -9.59 14.93 0.11
CA LYS A 54 -8.62 13.90 -0.25
C LYS A 54 -8.30 13.06 0.98
N ILE A 55 -8.13 11.75 0.76
CA ILE A 55 -7.80 10.83 1.85
C ILE A 55 -6.60 11.34 2.65
N SER A 56 -5.57 11.82 1.97
CA SER A 56 -4.34 12.35 2.61
C SER A 56 -4.54 13.60 3.46
N GLU A 57 -5.67 14.27 3.38
CA GLU A 57 -5.97 15.50 4.12
C GLU A 57 -6.81 15.24 5.40
N VAL A 58 -7.30 14.01 5.57
CA VAL A 58 -8.18 13.66 6.69
C VAL A 58 -7.38 13.09 7.85
N THR A 59 -7.49 13.73 9.01
CA THR A 59 -6.80 13.32 10.26
C THR A 59 -7.76 12.89 11.38
N ASN A 60 -9.06 12.90 11.10
CA ASN A 60 -10.06 12.50 12.09
C ASN A 60 -11.15 11.62 11.43
N ILE A 61 -11.80 10.80 12.26
CA ILE A 61 -12.81 9.84 11.79
C ILE A 61 -14.00 10.51 11.12
N SER A 62 -14.39 11.70 11.55
CA SER A 62 -15.54 12.42 10.97
C SER A 62 -15.31 12.77 9.51
N GLY A 63 -14.05 12.91 9.08
CA GLY A 63 -13.70 13.13 7.69
C GLY A 63 -13.96 11.93 6.79
N PHE A 64 -14.06 10.72 7.34
CA PHE A 64 -14.43 9.48 6.63
C PHE A 64 -15.89 9.06 6.88
N SER A 65 -16.76 9.98 7.28
CA SER A 65 -18.17 9.66 7.46
C SER A 65 -18.79 9.14 6.16
N PRO A 66 -19.58 8.05 6.21
CA PRO A 66 -20.24 7.49 5.03
C PRO A 66 -21.13 8.52 4.34
N LEU A 67 -21.06 8.57 3.02
CA LEU A 67 -21.90 9.46 2.23
C LEU A 67 -23.32 8.93 2.13
N ASN A 68 -24.29 9.78 2.38
CA ASN A 68 -25.68 9.50 2.03
C ASN A 68 -25.91 9.80 0.53
N VAL A 69 -25.54 8.83 -0.32
CA VAL A 69 -25.57 8.99 -1.77
C VAL A 69 -27.01 8.96 -2.29
N SER A 70 -27.42 10.02 -2.96
CA SER A 70 -28.76 10.13 -3.55
C SER A 70 -28.98 9.08 -4.65
N GLY A 71 -30.23 8.60 -4.77
CA GLY A 71 -30.65 7.64 -5.80
C GLY A 71 -30.40 8.08 -7.24
N VAL A 72 -30.19 9.36 -7.48
CA VAL A 72 -29.84 9.91 -8.81
C VAL A 72 -28.57 9.28 -9.39
N TRP A 73 -27.65 8.85 -8.52
CA TRP A 73 -26.38 8.21 -8.90
C TRP A 73 -26.51 6.71 -9.19
N HIS A 74 -27.63 6.08 -8.84
CA HIS A 74 -27.84 4.62 -9.02
C HIS A 74 -27.75 4.21 -10.49
N GLY A 75 -28.13 5.09 -11.42
CA GLY A 75 -28.13 4.79 -12.86
C GLY A 75 -26.74 4.39 -13.38
N MET A 76 -25.66 5.08 -12.94
CA MET A 76 -24.29 4.77 -13.35
C MET A 76 -23.82 3.43 -12.77
N ALA A 77 -24.07 3.19 -11.49
CA ALA A 77 -23.66 1.95 -10.83
C ALA A 77 -24.44 0.74 -11.38
N LEU A 78 -25.74 0.88 -11.64
CA LEU A 78 -26.53 -0.17 -12.26
C LEU A 78 -26.09 -0.47 -13.68
N ASP A 79 -25.75 0.53 -14.49
CA ASP A 79 -25.21 0.34 -15.84
C ASP A 79 -23.88 -0.42 -15.81
N LEU A 80 -23.01 -0.12 -14.84
CA LEU A 80 -21.78 -0.87 -14.61
C LEU A 80 -22.08 -2.35 -14.28
N PHE A 81 -23.02 -2.62 -13.37
CA PHE A 81 -23.40 -3.98 -12.99
C PHE A 81 -24.01 -4.74 -14.16
N LEU A 82 -24.88 -4.11 -14.95
CA LEU A 82 -25.50 -4.70 -16.12
C LEU A 82 -24.47 -5.08 -17.19
N ASN A 83 -23.45 -4.24 -17.40
CA ASN A 83 -22.41 -4.55 -18.39
C ASN A 83 -21.46 -5.69 -17.96
N ASN A 84 -21.50 -6.08 -16.69
CA ASN A 84 -20.66 -7.15 -16.13
C ASN A 84 -21.48 -8.39 -15.68
N LEU A 85 -22.72 -8.53 -16.10
CA LEU A 85 -23.59 -9.64 -15.69
C LEU A 85 -23.08 -11.03 -16.10
N GLU A 86 -22.38 -11.12 -17.22
CA GLU A 86 -21.88 -12.39 -17.73
C GLU A 86 -20.63 -12.89 -16.97
N ARG A 87 -19.97 -12.00 -16.22
CA ARG A 87 -18.78 -12.35 -15.45
C ARG A 87 -19.15 -13.10 -14.19
N GLN A 88 -18.53 -14.23 -13.97
CA GLN A 88 -18.82 -15.06 -12.78
C GLN A 88 -18.15 -14.53 -11.51
N PHE A 89 -16.94 -14.00 -11.65
CA PHE A 89 -16.16 -13.48 -10.55
C PHE A 89 -15.36 -12.23 -11.00
N TRP A 90 -15.70 -11.08 -10.46
CA TRP A 90 -15.08 -9.83 -10.82
C TRP A 90 -15.06 -8.83 -9.66
N GLY A 91 -14.18 -7.84 -9.75
CA GLY A 91 -14.05 -6.85 -8.70
C GLY A 91 -12.99 -5.81 -9.02
N TRP A 92 -12.83 -4.88 -8.12
CA TRP A 92 -11.87 -3.78 -8.24
C TRP A 92 -11.36 -3.36 -6.87
N SER A 93 -10.25 -2.63 -6.87
CA SER A 93 -9.72 -1.97 -5.69
C SER A 93 -9.90 -0.46 -5.78
N ASP A 94 -10.29 0.16 -4.67
CA ASP A 94 -10.45 1.61 -4.60
C ASP A 94 -10.37 2.10 -3.16
N PRO A 95 -9.32 2.85 -2.77
CA PRO A 95 -9.22 3.41 -1.42
C PRO A 95 -10.28 4.49 -1.15
N TYR A 96 -10.78 5.18 -2.18
CA TYR A 96 -11.85 6.17 -2.03
C TYR A 96 -13.23 5.54 -1.82
N ALA A 97 -13.37 4.23 -2.08
CA ALA A 97 -14.61 3.52 -1.77
C ALA A 97 -14.95 3.55 -0.27
N ILE A 98 -14.02 3.89 0.63
CA ILE A 98 -14.28 4.10 2.06
C ILE A 98 -15.46 5.06 2.30
N TYR A 99 -15.62 6.09 1.47
CA TYR A 99 -16.70 7.06 1.55
C TYR A 99 -18.04 6.53 1.03
N THR A 100 -18.00 5.52 0.15
CA THR A 100 -19.17 4.99 -0.58
C THR A 100 -19.44 3.53 -0.28
N LEU A 101 -18.84 2.96 0.78
CA LEU A 101 -19.04 1.56 1.16
C LEU A 101 -20.53 1.23 1.40
N ASP A 102 -21.23 2.05 2.17
CA ASP A 102 -22.66 1.84 2.46
C ASP A 102 -23.51 2.00 1.20
N TYR A 103 -23.12 2.91 0.30
CA TYR A 103 -23.78 3.07 -0.99
C TYR A 103 -23.67 1.79 -1.84
N TRP A 104 -22.46 1.29 -2.06
CA TRP A 104 -22.24 0.06 -2.80
C TRP A 104 -22.93 -1.13 -2.12
N ALA A 105 -22.88 -1.16 -0.79
CA ALA A 105 -23.53 -2.19 -0.01
C ALA A 105 -25.05 -2.20 -0.14
N SER A 106 -25.67 -1.06 -0.37
CA SER A 106 -27.11 -0.91 -0.56
C SER A 106 -27.60 -1.33 -1.95
N LEU A 107 -26.72 -1.27 -2.96
CA LEU A 107 -27.06 -1.57 -4.36
C LEU A 107 -27.15 -3.07 -4.64
N ASP A 108 -26.34 -3.88 -3.95
CA ASP A 108 -26.29 -5.32 -4.17
C ASP A 108 -25.94 -6.07 -2.89
N GLU A 109 -26.85 -6.93 -2.43
CA GLU A 109 -26.66 -7.76 -1.24
C GLU A 109 -25.59 -8.83 -1.41
N ASN A 110 -25.28 -9.23 -2.65
CA ASN A 110 -24.26 -10.22 -2.98
C ASN A 110 -22.87 -9.62 -3.16
N LEU A 111 -22.73 -8.31 -2.98
CA LEU A 111 -21.45 -7.64 -3.06
C LEU A 111 -20.63 -7.94 -1.79
N THR A 112 -19.40 -8.38 -1.97
CA THR A 112 -18.48 -8.71 -0.87
C THR A 112 -17.37 -7.67 -0.78
N PHE A 113 -16.95 -7.36 0.44
CA PHE A 113 -15.91 -6.36 0.71
C PHE A 113 -14.69 -7.02 1.29
N ILE A 114 -13.55 -6.75 0.69
CA ILE A 114 -12.23 -7.14 1.20
C ILE A 114 -11.60 -5.89 1.80
N LEU A 115 -11.57 -5.83 3.11
CA LEU A 115 -11.05 -4.70 3.87
C LEU A 115 -9.61 -4.97 4.24
N VAL A 116 -8.70 -4.19 3.69
CA VAL A 116 -7.27 -4.41 3.81
C VAL A 116 -6.66 -3.43 4.80
N TYR A 117 -6.01 -3.95 5.82
CA TYR A 117 -5.22 -3.14 6.74
C TYR A 117 -3.75 -3.59 6.73
N ASP A 118 -2.90 -2.69 7.15
CA ASP A 118 -1.49 -2.96 7.37
C ASP A 118 -1.03 -2.29 8.67
N HIS A 119 0.18 -2.61 9.11
CA HIS A 119 0.76 -1.99 10.29
C HIS A 119 0.98 -0.48 10.07
N PRO A 120 0.77 0.42 11.07
CA PRO A 120 0.99 1.87 10.90
C PRO A 120 2.42 2.22 10.45
N ARG A 121 3.38 1.34 10.70
CA ARG A 121 4.73 1.44 10.18
C ARG A 121 4.79 1.54 8.65
N SER A 122 3.95 0.79 7.93
CA SER A 122 3.93 0.79 6.46
C SER A 122 3.66 2.17 5.88
N VAL A 123 2.83 2.96 6.56
CA VAL A 123 2.52 4.35 6.16
C VAL A 123 3.76 5.23 6.25
N LEU A 124 4.50 5.10 7.35
CA LEU A 124 5.73 5.87 7.55
C LEU A 124 6.81 5.47 6.56
N GLU A 125 6.97 4.17 6.29
CA GLU A 125 7.93 3.66 5.29
C GLU A 125 7.59 4.17 3.88
N GLN A 126 6.32 4.11 3.49
CA GLN A 126 5.90 4.58 2.17
C GLN A 126 6.01 6.11 2.05
N ALA A 127 5.67 6.85 3.11
CA ALA A 127 5.83 8.29 3.13
C ALA A 127 7.30 8.71 3.02
N ALA A 128 8.21 8.00 3.70
CA ALA A 128 9.65 8.24 3.62
C ALA A 128 10.20 8.01 2.20
N ASN A 129 9.62 7.09 1.45
CA ASN A 129 9.99 6.81 0.06
C ASN A 129 9.34 7.76 -0.96
N SER A 130 8.36 8.57 -0.54
CA SER A 130 7.65 9.53 -1.39
C SER A 130 8.12 10.95 -1.13
N ARG A 131 8.73 11.59 -2.15
CA ARG A 131 9.22 12.97 -2.05
C ARG A 131 8.14 13.99 -1.66
N GLU A 132 6.94 13.83 -2.19
CA GLU A 132 5.82 14.74 -1.93
C GLU A 132 5.26 14.59 -0.52
N SER A 133 5.17 13.35 -0.03
CA SER A 133 4.65 13.06 1.30
C SER A 133 5.58 13.54 2.41
N PHE A 134 6.89 13.47 2.19
CA PHE A 134 7.89 13.86 3.19
C PHE A 134 7.93 15.37 3.43
N ILE A 135 7.66 16.16 2.39
CA ILE A 135 7.72 17.63 2.48
C ILE A 135 6.45 18.21 3.12
N ASN A 136 5.30 17.58 2.88
CA ASN A 136 3.99 18.15 3.17
C ASN A 136 3.30 17.56 4.42
N ASN A 137 3.75 16.41 4.94
CA ASN A 137 3.06 15.75 6.04
C ASN A 137 3.99 15.50 7.24
N THR A 138 3.54 15.87 8.41
CA THR A 138 4.20 15.48 9.67
C THR A 138 3.93 14.00 9.97
N VAL A 139 4.76 13.38 10.80
CA VAL A 139 4.54 12.01 11.28
C VAL A 139 3.20 11.87 11.98
N GLU A 140 2.84 12.87 12.80
CA GLU A 140 1.55 12.94 13.48
C GLU A 140 0.39 12.89 12.47
N HIS A 141 0.43 13.74 11.45
CA HIS A 141 -0.59 13.77 10.39
C HIS A 141 -0.75 12.41 9.69
N LEU A 142 0.36 11.73 9.38
CA LEU A 142 0.33 10.43 8.72
C LEU A 142 -0.29 9.35 9.62
N ILE A 143 0.04 9.36 10.91
CA ILE A 143 -0.50 8.40 11.88
C ILE A 143 -1.98 8.67 12.14
N ASP A 144 -2.37 9.93 12.33
CA ASP A 144 -3.77 10.31 12.53
C ASP A 144 -4.63 9.96 11.32
N ASN A 145 -4.12 10.19 10.12
CA ASN A 145 -4.78 9.78 8.88
C ASN A 145 -4.98 8.25 8.83
N TRP A 146 -3.94 7.49 9.19
CA TRP A 146 -4.02 6.03 9.25
C TRP A 146 -5.04 5.57 10.31
N ILE A 147 -5.06 6.20 11.50
CA ILE A 147 -6.01 5.91 12.57
C ILE A 147 -7.44 6.19 12.10
N ALA A 148 -7.68 7.37 11.55
CA ALA A 148 -9.00 7.78 11.09
C ALA A 148 -9.56 6.84 10.01
N TYR A 149 -8.74 6.51 9.00
CA TYR A 149 -9.13 5.62 7.92
C TYR A 149 -9.45 4.21 8.42
N ASN A 150 -8.55 3.62 9.20
CA ASN A 150 -8.73 2.24 9.67
C ASN A 150 -9.83 2.12 10.74
N THR A 151 -10.14 3.19 11.46
CA THR A 151 -11.30 3.22 12.36
C THR A 151 -12.60 3.18 11.56
N ALA A 152 -12.73 4.01 10.51
CA ALA A 152 -13.90 3.99 9.62
C ALA A 152 -14.07 2.62 8.93
N LEU A 153 -12.95 2.02 8.50
CA LEU A 153 -12.93 0.69 7.90
C LEU A 153 -13.42 -0.39 8.89
N LEU A 154 -12.99 -0.31 10.15
CA LEU A 154 -13.40 -1.25 11.20
C LEU A 154 -14.85 -1.06 11.60
N ASP A 155 -15.36 0.16 11.61
CA ASP A 155 -16.76 0.47 11.87
C ASP A 155 -17.66 -0.13 10.78
N PHE A 156 -17.30 0.03 9.51
CA PHE A 156 -18.00 -0.62 8.42
C PHE A 156 -17.97 -2.15 8.54
N TYR A 157 -16.80 -2.73 8.85
CA TYR A 157 -16.65 -4.16 9.09
C TYR A 157 -17.59 -4.67 10.18
N SER A 158 -17.65 -3.96 11.30
CA SER A 158 -18.46 -4.35 12.46
C SER A 158 -19.96 -4.44 12.12
N ASN A 159 -20.44 -3.55 11.26
CA ASN A 159 -21.83 -3.51 10.80
C ASN A 159 -22.12 -4.51 9.67
N ASN A 160 -21.12 -4.97 8.92
CA ASN A 160 -21.27 -5.76 7.71
C ASN A 160 -20.51 -7.10 7.73
N ARG A 161 -20.25 -7.70 8.90
CA ARG A 161 -19.39 -8.90 9.09
C ARG A 161 -19.69 -10.07 8.15
N LYS A 162 -20.97 -10.26 7.80
CA LYS A 162 -21.42 -11.42 6.98
C LYS A 162 -20.90 -11.38 5.54
N ARG A 163 -20.56 -10.20 5.04
CA ARG A 163 -20.10 -9.98 3.66
C ARG A 163 -18.80 -9.20 3.57
N CYS A 164 -18.08 -9.10 4.68
CA CYS A 164 -16.77 -8.47 4.75
C CYS A 164 -15.71 -9.46 5.20
N LEU A 165 -14.54 -9.34 4.61
CA LEU A 165 -13.32 -9.99 5.07
C LEU A 165 -12.31 -8.91 5.44
N LEU A 166 -11.89 -8.90 6.71
CA LEU A 166 -10.82 -8.05 7.20
C LEU A 166 -9.50 -8.82 7.16
N ILE A 167 -8.55 -8.36 6.35
CA ILE A 167 -7.31 -9.07 6.07
C ILE A 167 -6.08 -8.17 6.19
N SER A 168 -4.97 -8.73 6.68
CA SER A 168 -3.68 -8.05 6.67
C SER A 168 -2.99 -8.23 5.32
N SER A 169 -2.56 -7.12 4.69
CA SER A 169 -1.81 -7.14 3.42
C SER A 169 -0.51 -7.96 3.53
N TRP A 170 0.15 -7.87 4.67
CA TRP A 170 1.40 -8.60 4.93
C TRP A 170 1.21 -10.12 4.92
N GLN A 171 0.08 -10.61 5.46
CA GLN A 171 -0.23 -12.03 5.46
C GLN A 171 -0.51 -12.56 4.05
N VAL A 172 -1.13 -11.74 3.21
CA VAL A 172 -1.39 -12.07 1.80
C VAL A 172 -0.10 -12.29 1.03
N LYS A 173 0.94 -11.51 1.33
CA LYS A 173 2.28 -11.71 0.74
C LYS A 173 2.90 -13.06 1.12
N LYS A 174 2.75 -13.50 2.37
CA LYS A 174 3.48 -14.65 2.92
C LYS A 174 2.76 -15.99 2.80
N ASN A 175 1.44 -16.02 2.93
CA ASN A 175 0.70 -17.28 3.03
C ASN A 175 -0.56 -17.28 2.16
N THR A 176 -0.34 -17.50 0.89
CA THR A 176 -1.34 -17.49 -0.14
C THR A 176 -2.39 -18.60 0.00
N LYS A 177 -1.99 -19.78 0.51
CA LYS A 177 -2.86 -20.96 0.62
C LYS A 177 -3.97 -20.76 1.64
N ASN A 178 -3.65 -20.29 2.83
CA ASN A 178 -4.64 -19.99 3.87
C ASN A 178 -5.62 -18.89 3.45
N LEU A 179 -5.17 -17.92 2.63
CA LEU A 179 -6.03 -16.91 2.06
C LEU A 179 -7.10 -17.55 1.18
N VAL A 180 -6.69 -18.41 0.24
CA VAL A 180 -7.59 -19.08 -0.70
C VAL A 180 -8.61 -19.93 0.03
N GLU A 181 -8.19 -20.75 0.99
CA GLU A 181 -9.08 -21.63 1.76
C GLU A 181 -10.13 -20.82 2.54
N LYS A 182 -9.73 -19.72 3.18
CA LYS A 182 -10.66 -18.81 3.88
C LYS A 182 -11.58 -18.08 2.92
N LEU A 183 -11.08 -17.61 1.79
CA LEU A 183 -11.89 -16.97 0.76
C LEU A 183 -12.96 -17.92 0.23
N GLN A 184 -12.61 -19.17 -0.08
CA GLN A 184 -13.56 -20.18 -0.54
C GLN A 184 -14.62 -20.47 0.53
N SER A 185 -14.24 -20.57 1.80
CA SER A 185 -15.17 -20.85 2.88
C SER A 185 -16.16 -19.72 3.18
N VAL A 186 -15.70 -18.47 3.08
CA VAL A 186 -16.50 -17.29 3.45
C VAL A 186 -17.25 -16.74 2.23
N LEU A 187 -16.60 -16.68 1.07
CA LEU A 187 -17.20 -16.07 -0.14
C LEU A 187 -17.95 -17.07 -1.02
N LYS A 188 -17.82 -18.39 -0.74
CA LYS A 188 -18.38 -19.47 -1.57
C LYS A 188 -18.02 -19.31 -3.07
N ILE A 189 -16.88 -18.72 -3.36
CA ILE A 189 -16.38 -18.50 -4.71
C ILE A 189 -15.67 -19.75 -5.16
N PRO A 190 -15.99 -20.34 -6.32
CA PRO A 190 -15.17 -21.36 -6.92
C PRO A 190 -13.89 -20.72 -7.46
N LEU A 191 -12.86 -20.60 -6.61
CA LEU A 191 -11.55 -20.17 -7.06
C LEU A 191 -10.90 -21.30 -7.82
N ASN A 192 -10.50 -21.08 -9.05
CA ASN A 192 -9.80 -22.05 -9.87
C ASN A 192 -8.35 -22.20 -9.37
N ILE A 193 -8.16 -23.11 -8.41
CA ILE A 193 -6.83 -23.43 -7.85
C ILE A 193 -5.92 -24.10 -8.89
N CYS A 194 -6.50 -24.68 -9.94
CA CYS A 194 -5.74 -25.42 -10.97
C CYS A 194 -4.77 -24.56 -11.79
N SER A 195 -5.04 -23.28 -11.99
CA SER A 195 -4.10 -22.37 -12.65
C SER A 195 -2.89 -21.99 -11.79
N PHE A 196 -2.94 -22.32 -10.49
CA PHE A 196 -1.93 -21.93 -9.53
C PHE A 196 -0.67 -22.80 -9.56
N GLN A 197 -0.82 -24.10 -9.88
CA GLN A 197 0.32 -25.02 -9.96
C GLN A 197 1.14 -24.82 -11.24
N GLU A 198 0.53 -24.40 -12.33
CA GLU A 198 1.23 -24.08 -13.58
C GLU A 198 1.98 -22.74 -13.51
N CYS A 199 1.44 -21.72 -12.81
CA CYS A 199 2.13 -20.44 -12.64
C CYS A 199 3.36 -20.53 -11.72
N ILE A 200 3.40 -21.45 -10.76
CA ILE A 200 4.59 -21.64 -9.91
C ILE A 200 5.74 -22.25 -10.71
N ASN A 201 5.45 -23.14 -11.64
CA ASN A 201 6.46 -23.81 -12.44
C ASN A 201 7.00 -22.95 -13.61
N THR A 202 6.26 -21.92 -14.03
CA THR A 202 6.70 -20.97 -15.06
C THR A 202 7.37 -19.72 -14.51
N SER A 203 7.17 -19.36 -13.23
CA SER A 203 7.77 -18.16 -12.63
C SER A 203 9.18 -18.35 -12.08
N ILE A 204 9.80 -19.53 -12.25
CA ILE A 204 11.22 -19.73 -11.90
C ILE A 204 12.16 -19.19 -12.98
N TYR A 205 11.62 -18.91 -14.18
CA TYR A 205 12.37 -18.27 -15.26
C TYR A 205 11.70 -16.98 -15.67
N SER A 206 12.40 -15.85 -15.44
CA SER A 206 12.07 -14.49 -15.85
C SER A 206 10.94 -13.78 -15.09
N CYS A 207 11.20 -13.34 -13.87
CA CYS A 207 10.71 -12.07 -13.38
C CYS A 207 11.92 -11.20 -13.02
N SER A 208 12.43 -10.48 -13.99
CA SER A 208 13.06 -9.19 -13.70
C SER A 208 11.99 -8.34 -13.01
N GLU A 209 12.23 -8.02 -11.76
CA GLU A 209 11.43 -7.13 -10.96
C GLU A 209 11.37 -5.75 -11.64
N GLN A 210 10.29 -5.52 -12.38
CA GLN A 210 9.87 -4.16 -12.69
C GLN A 210 8.76 -3.81 -11.69
N SER A 211 9.16 -3.45 -10.48
CA SER A 211 8.32 -2.67 -9.60
C SER A 211 8.15 -1.30 -10.22
N SER A 212 6.96 -1.00 -10.69
CA SER A 212 6.54 0.33 -11.11
C SER A 212 6.18 1.21 -9.91
N ALA A 213 7.13 1.43 -9.04
CA ALA A 213 7.31 2.65 -8.30
C ALA A 213 8.68 3.11 -8.75
N SER A 214 8.72 4.14 -9.58
CA SER A 214 9.99 4.77 -9.93
C SER A 214 10.65 5.21 -8.63
N PRO A 215 11.70 4.51 -8.14
CA PRO A 215 12.68 5.18 -7.35
C PRO A 215 13.17 6.28 -8.28
N LEU A 216 13.53 7.43 -7.75
CA LEU A 216 14.33 8.38 -8.50
C LEU A 216 15.36 7.56 -9.25
N LEU A 217 15.16 7.41 -10.55
CA LEU A 217 16.16 6.91 -11.45
C LEU A 217 17.31 7.90 -11.35
N ILE A 218 18.14 7.74 -10.33
CA ILE A 218 19.55 7.96 -10.56
C ILE A 218 19.85 6.86 -11.55
N ASP A 219 19.98 7.27 -12.80
CA ASP A 219 20.32 6.45 -13.93
C ASP A 219 21.35 5.42 -13.47
N GLU A 220 21.19 4.14 -13.76
CA GLU A 220 22.17 3.12 -13.39
C GLU A 220 23.55 3.48 -13.96
N GLU A 221 23.60 4.19 -15.09
CA GLU A 221 24.80 4.81 -15.63
C GLU A 221 25.33 5.92 -14.70
N ALA A 222 24.47 6.79 -14.14
CA ALA A 222 24.88 7.81 -13.19
C ALA A 222 25.31 7.21 -11.84
N LYS A 223 24.71 6.09 -11.42
CA LYS A 223 25.21 5.33 -10.25
C LYS A 223 26.58 4.71 -10.53
N GLN A 224 26.79 4.14 -11.72
CA GLN A 224 28.07 3.57 -12.11
C GLN A 224 29.15 4.67 -12.28
N GLU A 225 28.79 5.84 -12.86
CA GLU A 225 29.70 6.97 -12.95
C GLU A 225 30.04 7.56 -11.57
N VAL A 226 29.07 7.73 -10.67
CA VAL A 226 29.32 8.17 -9.29
C VAL A 226 30.15 7.15 -8.51
N MET A 227 29.93 5.85 -8.73
CA MET A 227 30.77 4.79 -8.16
C MET A 227 32.18 4.78 -8.77
N ALA A 228 32.32 4.96 -10.07
CA ALA A 228 33.59 5.03 -10.78
C ALA A 228 34.39 6.28 -10.41
N LEU A 229 33.75 7.45 -10.33
CA LEU A 229 34.37 8.71 -9.93
C LEU A 229 34.71 8.74 -8.44
N SER A 230 34.00 7.98 -7.62
CA SER A 230 34.25 7.97 -6.16
C SER A 230 35.46 7.16 -5.76
N GLY A 231 35.98 6.27 -6.60
CA GLY A 231 37.09 5.38 -6.25
C GLY A 231 36.81 4.53 -5.00
N ILE A 232 35.56 4.47 -4.57
CA ILE A 232 35.13 3.63 -3.47
C ILE A 232 34.88 2.26 -4.08
N ASP A 233 35.88 1.43 -4.02
CA ASP A 233 35.70 0.00 -4.06
C ASP A 233 34.96 -0.36 -2.79
N ILE A 234 33.62 -0.20 -2.81
CA ILE A 234 32.74 -0.72 -1.75
C ILE A 234 32.76 -2.25 -1.94
N LYS A 235 33.88 -2.85 -1.69
CA LYS A 235 33.93 -4.22 -1.15
C LYS A 235 33.40 -4.13 0.28
N ILE A 236 32.14 -3.73 0.40
CA ILE A 236 31.31 -4.11 1.54
C ILE A 236 31.29 -5.62 1.44
N GLY A 237 32.18 -6.23 2.22
CA GLY A 237 32.24 -7.69 2.27
C GLY A 237 30.82 -8.19 2.49
N ASP A 238 30.48 -9.37 1.94
CA ASP A 238 29.20 -10.08 1.91
C ASP A 238 28.43 -10.26 3.24
N LYS A 239 28.74 -9.49 4.24
CA LYS A 239 27.87 -9.23 5.38
C LYS A 239 26.98 -8.07 4.99
N CYS A 240 25.85 -8.40 4.37
CA CYS A 240 24.69 -7.52 4.34
C CYS A 240 24.49 -6.96 5.75
N PHE A 241 25.07 -5.78 6.03
CA PHE A 241 24.58 -4.95 7.11
C PHE A 241 23.13 -4.67 6.70
N ASN A 242 22.21 -5.23 7.45
CA ASN A 242 20.79 -5.08 7.23
C ASN A 242 20.52 -3.59 7.46
N ASP A 243 20.62 -2.77 6.41
CA ASP A 243 20.42 -1.30 6.46
C ASP A 243 19.10 -0.94 7.16
N ASN A 244 18.16 -1.86 7.14
CA ASN A 244 16.85 -1.73 7.74
C ASN A 244 16.82 -1.84 9.28
N VAL A 245 17.87 -2.28 9.96
CA VAL A 245 17.81 -2.48 11.43
C VAL A 245 17.70 -1.16 12.18
N ALA A 246 18.43 -0.14 11.74
CA ALA A 246 18.36 1.18 12.36
C ALA A 246 17.03 1.88 12.06
N GLU A 247 16.55 1.76 10.83
CA GLU A 247 15.22 2.25 10.42
C GLU A 247 14.11 1.54 11.20
N ASP A 248 14.17 0.21 11.30
CA ASP A 248 13.25 -0.60 12.08
C ASP A 248 13.15 -0.12 13.53
N TYR A 249 14.29 0.19 14.13
CA TYR A 249 14.35 0.66 15.50
C TYR A 249 13.79 2.08 15.65
N LEU A 250 14.16 2.99 14.76
CA LEU A 250 13.66 4.38 14.77
C LEU A 250 12.13 4.41 14.59
N LEU A 251 11.61 3.64 13.64
CA LEU A 251 10.16 3.53 13.42
C LEU A 251 9.45 2.94 14.64
N LYS A 252 10.06 1.97 15.32
CA LYS A 252 9.51 1.43 16.57
C LYS A 252 9.46 2.50 17.66
N ILE A 253 10.53 3.30 17.83
CA ILE A 253 10.54 4.41 18.80
C ILE A 253 9.47 5.45 18.44
N VAL A 254 9.39 5.86 17.19
CA VAL A 254 8.36 6.81 16.72
C VAL A 254 6.96 6.29 17.07
N LEU A 255 6.65 5.04 16.74
CA LEU A 255 5.34 4.45 17.01
C LEU A 255 5.03 4.32 18.52
N THR A 256 6.03 4.25 19.41
CA THR A 256 5.78 4.29 20.87
C THR A 256 5.23 5.63 21.34
N GLN A 257 5.43 6.71 20.57
CA GLN A 257 4.86 8.03 20.86
C GLN A 257 3.34 8.09 20.53
N TYR A 258 2.83 7.11 19.77
CA TYR A 258 1.44 7.06 19.30
C TYR A 258 0.74 5.77 19.78
N PRO A 259 0.45 5.63 21.08
CA PRO A 259 -0.13 4.41 21.64
C PRO A 259 -1.50 4.09 21.05
N GLU A 260 -2.26 5.08 20.60
CA GLU A 260 -3.57 4.91 19.96
C GLU A 260 -3.47 4.09 18.67
N SER A 261 -2.41 4.31 17.87
CA SER A 261 -2.16 3.53 16.66
C SER A 261 -1.90 2.05 16.98
N GLN A 262 -1.18 1.76 18.06
CA GLN A 262 -0.91 0.41 18.53
C GLN A 262 -2.18 -0.27 19.05
N CYS A 263 -3.01 0.48 19.78
CA CYS A 263 -4.30 0.01 20.29
C CYS A 263 -5.23 -0.38 19.12
N LEU A 264 -5.38 0.51 18.14
CA LEU A 264 -6.19 0.26 16.95
C LEU A 264 -5.65 -0.93 16.14
N TYR A 265 -4.33 -1.01 15.93
CA TYR A 265 -3.72 -2.13 15.23
C TYR A 265 -4.01 -3.46 15.96
N SER A 266 -3.89 -3.50 17.28
CA SER A 266 -4.20 -4.67 18.09
C SER A 266 -5.68 -5.08 17.95
N LYS A 267 -6.59 -4.11 17.88
CA LYS A 267 -8.01 -4.33 17.63
C LYS A 267 -8.26 -4.90 16.23
N LEU A 268 -7.65 -4.32 15.21
CA LEU A 268 -7.71 -4.85 13.83
C LEU A 268 -7.22 -6.30 13.76
N GLN A 269 -6.11 -6.60 14.41
CA GLN A 269 -5.55 -7.96 14.49
C GLN A 269 -6.51 -8.95 15.17
N SER A 270 -7.15 -8.56 16.26
CA SER A 270 -8.08 -9.44 17.00
C SER A 270 -9.37 -9.70 16.23
N GLU A 271 -9.84 -8.75 15.43
CA GLU A 271 -11.07 -8.84 14.64
C GLU A 271 -10.85 -9.45 13.24
N ALA A 272 -9.60 -9.46 12.76
CA ALA A 272 -9.28 -9.87 11.39
C ALA A 272 -9.60 -11.34 11.13
N ASN A 273 -10.19 -11.62 9.98
CA ASN A 273 -10.37 -12.98 9.46
C ASN A 273 -9.01 -13.62 9.09
N ILE A 274 -8.07 -12.78 8.64
CA ILE A 274 -6.70 -13.18 8.33
C ILE A 274 -5.75 -12.15 8.97
N PRO A 275 -5.42 -12.33 10.27
CA PRO A 275 -4.51 -11.42 10.97
C PRO A 275 -3.07 -11.58 10.46
N ALA A 276 -2.25 -10.54 10.60
CA ALA A 276 -0.82 -10.70 10.42
C ALA A 276 -0.27 -11.72 11.44
N LEU A 277 0.63 -12.58 10.98
CA LEU A 277 1.36 -13.43 11.93
C LEU A 277 2.14 -12.53 12.88
N SER A 278 2.04 -12.80 14.18
CA SER A 278 2.89 -12.16 15.16
C SER A 278 4.34 -12.45 14.79
N GLY A 279 5.01 -11.48 14.18
CA GLY A 279 6.45 -11.58 13.98
C GLY A 279 7.09 -11.71 15.36
N ASN A 280 8.04 -12.61 15.50
CA ASN A 280 8.90 -12.59 16.69
C ASN A 280 9.43 -11.17 16.82
N ASP A 281 9.05 -10.47 17.89
CA ASP A 281 9.63 -9.17 18.22
C ASP A 281 11.15 -9.35 18.24
N LYS A 282 11.81 -8.93 17.16
CA LYS A 282 13.26 -8.98 17.10
C LYS A 282 13.77 -8.18 18.29
N LYS A 283 14.43 -8.84 19.21
CA LYS A 283 15.15 -8.14 20.29
C LYS A 283 16.26 -7.37 19.62
N PHE A 284 16.10 -6.07 19.55
CA PHE A 284 17.13 -5.19 18.99
C PHE A 284 18.31 -5.13 19.95
N ASN A 285 19.51 -5.44 19.44
CA ASN A 285 20.73 -5.22 20.17
C ASN A 285 21.16 -3.75 20.01
N PRO A 286 21.20 -2.96 21.10
CA PRO A 286 21.54 -1.53 21.03
C PRO A 286 22.89 -1.25 20.36
N ASN A 287 23.85 -2.14 20.51
CA ASN A 287 25.18 -1.97 19.91
C ASN A 287 25.15 -2.14 18.39
N ILE A 288 24.30 -3.06 17.87
CA ILE A 288 24.14 -3.25 16.43
C ILE A 288 23.43 -2.03 15.83
N ILE A 289 22.42 -1.50 16.51
CA ILE A 289 21.71 -0.29 16.09
C ILE A 289 22.65 0.89 16.02
N TRP A 290 23.44 1.09 17.10
CA TRP A 290 24.41 2.17 17.16
C TRP A 290 25.45 2.05 16.04
N ALA A 291 26.01 0.87 15.82
CA ALA A 291 26.96 0.62 14.74
C ALA A 291 26.36 0.94 13.36
N SER A 292 25.12 0.53 13.09
CA SER A 292 24.41 0.83 11.85
C SER A 292 24.20 2.34 11.65
N LEU A 293 23.77 3.06 12.68
CA LEU A 293 23.58 4.51 12.62
C LEU A 293 24.90 5.26 12.36
N VAL A 294 25.98 4.85 13.04
CA VAL A 294 27.30 5.44 12.83
C VAL A 294 27.78 5.20 11.41
N GLN A 295 27.59 3.99 10.89
CA GLN A 295 27.95 3.64 9.52
C GLN A 295 27.19 4.48 8.49
N GLN A 296 25.88 4.59 8.62
CA GLN A 296 25.05 5.44 7.73
C GLN A 296 25.52 6.89 7.76
N ARG A 297 25.83 7.42 8.95
CA ARG A 297 26.34 8.78 9.09
C ARG A 297 27.70 8.98 8.40
N LEU A 298 28.60 8.03 8.54
CA LEU A 298 29.92 8.09 7.90
C LEU A 298 29.80 8.06 6.38
N VAL A 299 28.96 7.16 5.82
CA VAL A 299 28.69 7.09 4.38
C VAL A 299 28.08 8.40 3.88
N THR A 300 27.10 8.96 4.60
CA THR A 300 26.48 10.23 4.24
C THR A 300 27.48 11.38 4.20
N ILE A 301 28.36 11.48 5.23
CA ILE A 301 29.41 12.51 5.28
C ILE A 301 30.39 12.35 4.13
N GLU A 302 30.75 11.12 3.78
CA GLU A 302 31.66 10.84 2.68
C GLU A 302 31.06 11.23 1.33
N ILE A 303 29.78 10.88 1.09
CA ILE A 303 29.02 11.30 -0.12
C ILE A 303 28.98 12.82 -0.21
N ILE A 304 28.61 13.51 0.87
CA ILE A 304 28.54 14.98 0.89
C ILE A 304 29.89 15.59 0.59
N SER A 305 30.97 15.06 1.18
CA SER A 305 32.34 15.53 0.95
C SER A 305 32.76 15.39 -0.51
N LYS A 306 32.42 14.27 -1.15
CA LYS A 306 32.71 14.02 -2.57
C LYS A 306 31.89 14.90 -3.49
N LEU A 307 30.59 15.06 -3.23
CA LEU A 307 29.74 15.99 -3.97
C LEU A 307 30.27 17.42 -3.88
N HIS A 308 30.71 17.85 -2.71
CA HIS A 308 31.34 19.16 -2.52
C HIS A 308 32.62 19.32 -3.35
N GLN A 309 33.45 18.27 -3.39
CA GLN A 309 34.68 18.26 -4.18
C GLN A 309 34.41 18.32 -5.69
N LEU A 310 33.43 17.53 -6.18
CA LEU A 310 32.99 17.56 -7.58
C LEU A 310 32.44 18.94 -7.96
N TYR A 311 31.60 19.54 -7.11
CA TYR A 311 31.08 20.88 -7.33
C TYR A 311 32.19 21.92 -7.40
N LYS A 312 33.18 21.84 -6.52
CA LYS A 312 34.34 22.73 -6.53
C LYS A 312 35.18 22.59 -7.81
N ASN A 313 35.41 21.36 -8.27
CA ASN A 313 36.13 21.10 -9.50
C ASN A 313 35.36 21.63 -10.73
N SER A 314 34.06 21.40 -10.80
CA SER A 314 33.23 21.92 -11.91
C SER A 314 33.21 23.44 -11.96
N LEU A 315 33.26 24.13 -10.82
CA LEU A 315 33.40 25.59 -10.75
C LEU A 315 34.76 26.09 -11.27
N ILE A 316 35.84 25.34 -11.02
CA ILE A 316 37.18 25.67 -11.50
C ILE A 316 37.22 25.51 -13.01
N ASP A 317 36.71 24.40 -13.54
CA ASP A 317 36.64 24.12 -14.98
C ASP A 317 35.76 25.14 -15.73
N TYR A 318 34.63 25.54 -15.13
CA TYR A 318 33.77 26.58 -15.68
C TYR A 318 34.49 27.94 -15.78
N LYS A 319 35.27 28.30 -14.73
CA LYS A 319 36.06 29.53 -14.75
C LYS A 319 37.20 29.49 -15.77
N ALA A 320 37.86 28.32 -15.90
CA ALA A 320 38.94 28.15 -16.89
C ALA A 320 38.47 28.23 -18.35
N ASN A 321 37.22 27.85 -18.62
CA ASN A 321 36.60 27.94 -19.93
C ASN A 321 36.05 29.33 -20.28
N LEU A 322 36.03 30.27 -19.32
CA LEU A 322 35.59 31.66 -19.51
C LEU A 322 36.78 32.63 -19.71
N THR A 323 38.01 32.18 -19.52
CA THR A 323 39.26 32.91 -19.81
C THR A 323 39.88 32.44 -21.11
#